data_eeb3ac4b2a42a9373217104c66b49348
#
_entry.id   eeb3ac4b2a42a9373217104c66b49348
#
_cell.length_a   1.000
_cell.length_b   1.000
_cell.length_c   1.000
_cell.angle_alpha   90.00
_cell.angle_beta   90.00
_cell.angle_gamma   90.00
#
_symmetry.space_group_name_H-M   'P 1'
#
loop_
_entity.id
_entity.type
_entity.pdbx_description
1 polymer ?
#
loop_
_entity_poly.entity_id
_entity_poly.type
_entity_poly.pdbx_seq_one_letter_code
_entity_poly.pdbx_strand_id
1 'polypeptide(L)'
;MALKNVIAIAAGVCDGIGWGDNTKGALLTRGLAEISRLGVALGGRRETFFGLAGLGDLITTAMSRHSRNRHVGERIGRGHPLAEVLGDMVMVAEGVTTARAARDLGRAHDVELPITEQVCAMLFEGRSPREALQNLMTRDLKSEH
;
A
#
# COMPACT_ATOMS: atom_id res chain seq x y z
N MET A 1 9.93 4.43 -7.55
CA MET A 1 8.46 4.57 -7.65
C MET A 1 7.88 4.71 -6.25
N ALA A 2 7.30 5.86 -5.97
CA ALA A 2 6.85 6.20 -4.61
C ALA A 2 5.64 5.39 -4.13
N LEU A 3 4.73 5.00 -5.05
CA LEU A 3 3.52 4.27 -4.68
C LEU A 3 3.79 2.88 -4.10
N LYS A 4 4.92 2.24 -4.47
CA LYS A 4 5.31 0.95 -3.89
C LYS A 4 5.47 1.03 -2.36
N ASN A 5 5.88 2.19 -1.85
CA ASN A 5 6.04 2.40 -0.42
C ASN A 5 4.69 2.39 0.31
N VAL A 6 3.64 2.87 -0.33
CA VAL A 6 2.27 2.82 0.20
C VAL A 6 1.79 1.36 0.24
N ILE A 7 2.07 0.60 -0.81
CA ILE A 7 1.73 -0.83 -0.86
C ILE A 7 2.50 -1.60 0.23
N ALA A 8 3.75 -1.21 0.49
CA ALA A 8 4.54 -1.82 1.56
C ALA A 8 3.91 -1.60 2.95
N ILE A 9 3.33 -0.42 3.20
CA ILE A 9 2.58 -0.16 4.43
C ILE A 9 1.41 -1.16 4.55
N ALA A 10 0.63 -1.32 3.48
CA ALA A 10 -0.50 -2.25 3.48
C ALA A 10 -0.06 -3.70 3.71
N ALA A 11 1.05 -4.12 3.12
CA ALA A 11 1.62 -5.46 3.33
C ALA A 11 2.04 -5.63 4.81
N GLY A 12 2.63 -4.60 5.39
CA GLY A 12 2.97 -4.61 6.82
C GLY A 12 1.74 -4.73 7.71
N VAL A 13 0.66 -4.04 7.38
CA VAL A 13 -0.61 -4.16 8.12
C VAL A 13 -1.10 -5.61 8.09
N CYS A 14 -1.03 -6.25 6.93
CA CYS A 14 -1.39 -7.66 6.79
C CYS A 14 -0.57 -8.54 7.75
N ASP A 15 0.75 -8.32 7.80
CA ASP A 15 1.64 -9.04 8.73
C ASP A 15 1.26 -8.77 10.19
N GLY A 16 0.99 -7.51 10.52
CA GLY A 16 0.66 -7.10 11.89
C GLY A 16 -0.65 -7.70 12.41
N ILE A 17 -1.64 -7.85 11.54
CA ILE A 17 -2.91 -8.50 11.86
C ILE A 17 -2.72 -10.02 12.00
N GLY A 18 -1.72 -10.56 11.32
CA GLY A 18 -1.46 -12.00 11.31
C GLY A 18 -2.22 -12.75 10.23
N TRP A 19 -2.67 -12.08 9.18
CA TRP A 19 -3.26 -12.72 8.03
C TRP A 19 -2.15 -13.33 7.16
N GLY A 20 -2.40 -14.50 6.61
CA GLY A 20 -1.36 -15.31 5.98
C GLY A 20 -0.85 -14.82 4.63
N ASP A 21 0.10 -15.57 4.08
CA ASP A 21 0.80 -15.23 2.84
C ASP A 21 -0.13 -15.16 1.63
N ASN A 22 -1.21 -15.94 1.61
CA ASN A 22 -2.18 -15.88 0.50
C ASN A 22 -2.85 -14.51 0.41
N THR A 23 -3.25 -13.95 1.56
CA THR A 23 -3.84 -12.62 1.63
C THR A 23 -2.82 -11.57 1.21
N LYS A 24 -1.59 -11.71 1.67
CA LYS A 24 -0.50 -10.79 1.32
C LYS A 24 -0.20 -10.85 -0.17
N GLY A 25 -0.17 -12.06 -0.76
CA GLY A 25 0.01 -12.23 -2.21
C GLY A 25 -1.09 -11.57 -3.02
N ALA A 26 -2.34 -11.73 -2.61
CA ALA A 26 -3.47 -11.07 -3.25
C ALA A 26 -3.35 -9.54 -3.16
N LEU A 27 -2.91 -9.03 -2.02
CA LEU A 27 -2.69 -7.61 -1.80
C LEU A 27 -1.61 -7.06 -2.73
N LEU A 28 -0.50 -7.78 -2.89
CA LEU A 28 0.59 -7.36 -3.76
C LEU A 28 0.18 -7.38 -5.23
N THR A 29 -0.62 -8.36 -5.65
CA THR A 29 -1.15 -8.41 -7.02
C THR A 29 -2.03 -7.20 -7.30
N ARG A 30 -2.91 -6.86 -6.38
CA ARG A 30 -3.75 -5.67 -6.48
C ARG A 30 -2.93 -4.38 -6.44
N GLY A 31 -1.86 -4.37 -5.65
CA GLY A 31 -0.94 -3.25 -5.57
C GLY A 31 -0.26 -2.98 -6.89
N LEU A 32 0.18 -4.02 -7.58
CA LEU A 32 0.80 -3.88 -8.90
C LEU A 32 -0.19 -3.30 -9.91
N ALA A 33 -1.44 -3.78 -9.90
CA ALA A 33 -2.49 -3.25 -10.76
C ALA A 33 -2.76 -1.77 -10.48
N GLU A 34 -2.80 -1.39 -9.20
CA GLU A 34 -3.02 -0.01 -8.78
C GLU A 34 -1.90 0.91 -9.25
N ILE A 35 -0.64 0.49 -9.06
CA ILE A 35 0.55 1.21 -9.54
C ILE A 35 0.47 1.40 -11.05
N SER A 36 0.11 0.34 -11.77
CA SER A 36 0.00 0.37 -13.23
C SER A 36 -1.08 1.34 -13.70
N ARG A 37 -2.25 1.34 -13.07
CA ARG A 37 -3.34 2.25 -13.41
C ARG A 37 -2.92 3.71 -13.29
N LEU A 38 -2.29 4.05 -12.17
CA LEU A 38 -1.82 5.42 -11.97
C LEU A 38 -0.71 5.76 -12.95
N GLY A 39 0.25 4.87 -13.13
CA GLY A 39 1.37 5.09 -14.05
C GLY A 39 0.91 5.33 -15.48
N VAL A 40 -0.06 4.55 -15.97
CA VAL A 40 -0.63 4.72 -17.31
C VAL A 40 -1.37 6.06 -17.41
N ALA A 41 -2.14 6.42 -16.40
CA ALA A 41 -2.86 7.71 -16.36
C ALA A 41 -1.91 8.90 -16.43
N LEU A 42 -0.67 8.72 -15.93
CA LEU A 42 0.37 9.76 -15.98
C LEU A 42 1.25 9.67 -17.24
N GLY A 43 0.89 8.83 -18.21
CA GLY A 43 1.59 8.73 -19.50
C GLY A 43 2.59 7.59 -19.62
N GLY A 44 2.69 6.72 -18.60
CA GLY A 44 3.54 5.55 -18.65
C GLY A 44 2.96 4.41 -19.46
N ARG A 45 3.79 3.40 -19.75
CA ARG A 45 3.35 2.20 -20.46
C ARG A 45 3.02 1.09 -19.45
N ARG A 46 1.93 0.39 -19.69
CA ARG A 46 1.49 -0.72 -18.85
C ARG A 46 2.58 -1.80 -18.71
N GLU A 47 3.27 -2.15 -19.80
CA GLU A 47 4.31 -3.17 -19.82
C GLU A 47 5.45 -2.86 -18.85
N THR A 48 5.78 -1.59 -18.68
CA THR A 48 6.83 -1.13 -17.77
C THR A 48 6.51 -1.53 -16.33
N PHE A 49 5.25 -1.48 -15.93
CA PHE A 49 4.82 -1.75 -14.55
C PHE A 49 4.60 -3.24 -14.29
N PHE A 50 4.18 -4.00 -15.31
CA PHE A 50 3.94 -5.43 -15.20
C PHE A 50 5.14 -6.30 -15.55
N GLY A 51 6.28 -5.71 -15.93
CA GLY A 51 7.49 -6.45 -16.19
C GLY A 51 8.13 -7.02 -14.93
N LEU A 52 9.08 -7.95 -15.09
CA LEU A 52 9.76 -8.60 -13.97
C LEU A 52 10.44 -7.60 -13.03
N ALA A 53 11.00 -6.52 -13.57
CA ALA A 53 11.66 -5.50 -12.76
C ALA A 53 10.67 -4.76 -11.84
N GLY A 54 9.49 -4.42 -12.35
CA GLY A 54 8.45 -3.75 -11.56
C GLY A 54 7.90 -4.66 -10.47
N LEU A 55 7.58 -5.90 -10.81
CA LEU A 55 7.07 -6.88 -9.86
C LEU A 55 8.13 -7.21 -8.79
N GLY A 56 9.37 -7.45 -9.22
CA GLY A 56 10.47 -7.76 -8.30
C GLY A 56 10.73 -6.62 -7.31
N ASP A 57 10.73 -5.37 -7.78
CA ASP A 57 10.91 -4.20 -6.93
C ASP A 57 9.78 -4.08 -5.90
N LEU A 58 8.54 -4.31 -6.30
CA LEU A 58 7.39 -4.27 -5.40
C LEU A 58 7.50 -5.36 -4.32
N ILE A 59 7.79 -6.60 -4.72
CA ILE A 59 7.90 -7.72 -3.79
C ILE A 59 9.04 -7.47 -2.80
N THR A 60 10.21 -7.07 -3.28
CA THR A 60 11.37 -6.80 -2.44
C THR A 60 11.04 -5.72 -1.41
N THR A 61 10.41 -4.63 -1.84
CA THR A 61 10.05 -3.52 -0.96
C THR A 61 9.02 -3.96 0.10
N ALA A 62 8.00 -4.71 -0.32
CA ALA A 62 6.90 -5.09 0.57
C ALA A 62 7.28 -6.20 1.56
N MET A 63 8.21 -7.07 1.19
CA MET A 63 8.61 -8.22 2.00
C MET A 63 9.83 -7.97 2.86
N SER A 64 10.57 -6.90 2.62
CA SER A 64 11.83 -6.62 3.32
C SER A 64 11.60 -6.30 4.79
N ARG A 65 12.32 -6.99 5.67
CA ARG A 65 12.34 -6.70 7.11
C ARG A 65 12.96 -5.34 7.42
N HIS A 66 13.74 -4.80 6.50
CA HIS A 66 14.40 -3.50 6.65
C HIS A 66 13.57 -2.35 6.10
N SER A 67 12.43 -2.64 5.47
CA SER A 67 11.54 -1.59 4.96
C SER A 67 10.89 -0.83 6.10
N ARG A 68 11.16 0.47 6.17
CA ARG A 68 10.52 1.35 7.15
C ARG A 68 9.01 1.43 6.93
N ASN A 69 8.57 1.40 5.68
CA ASN A 69 7.15 1.43 5.34
C ASN A 69 6.43 0.17 5.81
N ARG A 70 7.02 -1.01 5.54
CA ARG A 70 6.46 -2.26 6.04
C ARG A 70 6.39 -2.27 7.57
N HIS A 71 7.43 -1.76 8.23
CA HIS A 71 7.48 -1.67 9.70
C HIS A 71 6.35 -0.80 10.25
N VAL A 72 6.10 0.36 9.64
CA VAL A 72 4.97 1.22 10.02
C VAL A 72 3.67 0.44 9.90
N GLY A 73 3.45 -0.22 8.78
CA GLY A 73 2.24 -1.01 8.55
C GLY A 73 2.08 -2.12 9.58
N GLU A 74 3.15 -2.84 9.88
CA GLU A 74 3.11 -3.93 10.87
C GLU A 74 2.67 -3.41 12.25
N ARG A 75 3.22 -2.28 12.69
CA ARG A 75 2.85 -1.69 13.96
C ARG A 75 1.40 -1.18 13.97
N ILE A 76 0.97 -0.55 12.88
CA ILE A 76 -0.44 -0.14 12.72
C ILE A 76 -1.36 -1.37 12.78
N GLY A 77 -0.99 -2.45 12.11
CA GLY A 77 -1.75 -3.70 12.12
C GLY A 77 -1.86 -4.32 13.51
N ARG A 78 -0.86 -4.12 14.35
CA ARG A 78 -0.87 -4.57 15.75
C ARG A 78 -1.68 -3.65 16.67
N GLY A 79 -2.19 -2.54 16.17
CA GLY A 79 -3.04 -1.63 16.94
C GLY A 79 -2.34 -0.40 17.50
N HIS A 80 -1.07 -0.16 17.13
CA HIS A 80 -0.36 1.05 17.59
C HIS A 80 -0.80 2.27 16.79
N PRO A 81 -1.08 3.42 17.46
CA PRO A 81 -1.43 4.65 16.73
C PRO A 81 -0.25 5.17 15.91
N LEU A 82 -0.54 5.84 14.79
CA LEU A 82 0.49 6.38 13.92
C LEU A 82 1.46 7.32 14.66
N ALA A 83 0.94 8.19 15.52
CA ALA A 83 1.78 9.13 16.28
C ALA A 83 2.82 8.40 17.13
N GLU A 84 2.45 7.29 17.76
CA GLU A 84 3.38 6.46 18.55
C GLU A 84 4.43 5.83 17.64
N VAL A 85 4.01 5.27 16.52
CA VAL A 85 4.92 4.62 15.56
C VAL A 85 5.96 5.62 15.03
N LEU A 86 5.52 6.79 14.61
CA LEU A 86 6.41 7.82 14.08
C LEU A 86 7.35 8.37 15.16
N GLY A 87 6.87 8.48 16.40
CA GLY A 87 7.70 8.93 17.53
C GLY A 87 8.84 7.99 17.86
N ASP A 88 8.68 6.70 17.60
CA ASP A 88 9.70 5.67 17.85
C ASP A 88 10.71 5.52 16.71
N MET A 89 10.46 6.15 15.56
CA MET A 89 11.31 5.99 14.39
C MET A 89 12.40 7.05 14.32
N VAL A 90 13.63 6.60 14.01
CA VAL A 90 14.77 7.49 13.81
C VAL A 90 14.74 8.11 12.41
N MET A 91 14.26 7.35 11.42
CA MET A 91 14.20 7.78 10.02
C MET A 91 12.77 7.72 9.50
N VAL A 92 12.44 8.66 8.61
CA VAL A 92 11.09 8.80 8.05
C VAL A 92 10.72 7.60 7.17
N ALA A 93 9.46 7.13 7.29
CA ALA A 93 8.87 6.21 6.34
C ALA A 93 8.18 7.04 5.24
N GLU A 94 8.76 7.01 4.05
CA GLU A 94 8.31 7.88 2.94
C GLU A 94 6.87 7.62 2.52
N GLY A 95 6.40 6.36 2.64
CA GLY A 95 5.04 5.99 2.28
C GLY A 95 3.97 6.72 3.06
N VAL A 96 4.26 7.13 4.30
CA VAL A 96 3.31 7.89 5.12
C VAL A 96 3.03 9.26 4.48
N THR A 97 4.08 9.95 4.07
CA THR A 97 3.94 11.24 3.38
C THR A 97 3.35 11.06 1.98
N THR A 98 3.81 10.04 1.26
CA THR A 98 3.40 9.75 -0.11
C THR A 98 1.93 9.34 -0.20
N ALA A 99 1.39 8.66 0.81
CA ALA A 99 0.02 8.10 0.75
C ALA A 99 -1.02 9.18 0.44
N ARG A 100 -0.96 10.31 1.13
CA ARG A 100 -1.92 11.40 0.92
C ARG A 100 -1.75 12.04 -0.46
N ALA A 101 -0.51 12.29 -0.87
CA ALA A 101 -0.22 12.86 -2.19
C ALA A 101 -0.68 11.93 -3.32
N ALA A 102 -0.44 10.62 -3.18
CA ALA A 102 -0.86 9.63 -4.15
C ALA A 102 -2.38 9.54 -4.25
N ARG A 103 -3.08 9.58 -3.11
CA ARG A 103 -4.53 9.60 -3.08
C ARG A 103 -5.09 10.79 -3.86
N ASP A 104 -4.55 11.98 -3.57
CA ASP A 104 -5.01 13.21 -4.21
C ASP A 104 -4.73 13.19 -5.71
N LEU A 105 -3.59 12.65 -6.11
CA LEU A 105 -3.22 12.51 -7.52
C LEU A 105 -4.17 11.54 -8.24
N GLY A 106 -4.49 10.41 -7.63
CA GLY A 106 -5.46 9.45 -8.17
C GLY A 106 -6.82 10.09 -8.37
N ARG A 107 -7.29 10.83 -7.39
CA ARG A 107 -8.59 11.53 -7.47
C ARG A 107 -8.58 12.59 -8.57
N ALA A 108 -7.47 13.33 -8.71
CA ALA A 108 -7.34 14.36 -9.75
C ALA A 108 -7.36 13.77 -11.16
N HIS A 109 -6.88 12.55 -11.34
CA HIS A 109 -6.84 11.85 -12.63
C HIS A 109 -7.99 10.85 -12.81
N ASP A 110 -8.94 10.83 -11.87
CA ASP A 110 -10.09 9.92 -11.90
C ASP A 110 -9.65 8.44 -11.96
N VAL A 111 -8.61 8.11 -11.22
CA VAL A 111 -8.04 6.75 -11.13
C VAL A 111 -8.35 6.18 -9.75
N GLU A 112 -8.93 4.97 -9.70
CA GLU A 112 -9.17 4.29 -8.46
C GLU A 112 -7.88 3.71 -7.89
N LEU A 113 -7.56 4.09 -6.65
CA LEU A 113 -6.42 3.58 -5.91
C LEU A 113 -6.91 3.00 -4.58
N PRO A 114 -7.56 1.83 -4.60
CA PRO A 114 -8.22 1.31 -3.40
C PRO A 114 -7.28 1.04 -2.24
N ILE A 115 -6.08 0.53 -2.48
CA ILE A 115 -5.11 0.30 -1.41
C ILE A 115 -4.66 1.62 -0.80
N THR A 116 -4.31 2.60 -1.64
CA THR A 116 -3.92 3.93 -1.20
C THR A 116 -5.01 4.60 -0.37
N GLU A 117 -6.28 4.49 -0.80
CA GLU A 117 -7.41 5.03 -0.05
C GLU A 117 -7.54 4.39 1.33
N GLN A 118 -7.39 3.07 1.43
CA GLN A 118 -7.48 2.38 2.72
C GLN A 118 -6.29 2.69 3.61
N VAL A 119 -5.09 2.80 3.05
CA VAL A 119 -3.90 3.20 3.81
C VAL A 119 -4.11 4.60 4.40
N CYS A 120 -4.60 5.56 3.61
CA CYS A 120 -4.89 6.90 4.10
C CYS A 120 -5.95 6.88 5.22
N ALA A 121 -6.98 6.05 5.06
CA ALA A 121 -8.03 5.94 6.08
C ALA A 121 -7.46 5.38 7.40
N MET A 122 -6.57 4.39 7.33
CA MET A 122 -5.90 3.85 8.52
C MET A 122 -4.96 4.85 9.18
N LEU A 123 -4.15 5.53 8.37
CA LEU A 123 -3.11 6.43 8.89
C LEU A 123 -3.69 7.74 9.43
N PHE A 124 -4.69 8.30 8.77
CA PHE A 124 -5.12 9.69 9.00
C PHE A 124 -6.57 9.82 9.47
N GLU A 125 -7.41 8.79 9.30
CA GLU A 125 -8.85 8.89 9.57
C GLU A 125 -9.31 7.90 10.64
N GLY A 126 -8.41 7.17 11.26
CA GLY A 126 -8.73 6.28 12.37
C GLY A 126 -9.44 4.99 11.99
N ARG A 127 -9.42 4.60 10.71
CA ARG A 127 -10.05 3.33 10.30
C ARG A 127 -9.27 2.15 10.87
N SER A 128 -10.01 1.14 11.34
CA SER A 128 -9.43 -0.08 11.86
C SER A 128 -8.65 -0.82 10.76
N PRO A 129 -7.45 -1.34 11.04
CA PRO A 129 -6.69 -2.13 10.07
C PRO A 129 -7.45 -3.32 9.52
N ARG A 130 -8.20 -4.03 10.36
CA ARG A 130 -9.03 -5.17 9.92
C ARG A 130 -10.10 -4.75 8.95
N GLU A 131 -10.81 -3.67 9.24
CA GLU A 131 -11.85 -3.13 8.36
C GLU A 131 -11.27 -2.72 7.02
N ALA A 132 -10.13 -2.02 7.04
CA ALA A 132 -9.46 -1.57 5.82
C ALA A 132 -9.07 -2.77 4.93
N LEU A 133 -8.46 -3.80 5.50
CA LEU A 133 -8.07 -4.99 4.73
C LEU A 133 -9.27 -5.80 4.27
N GLN A 134 -10.32 -5.91 5.08
CA GLN A 134 -11.56 -6.57 4.67
C GLN A 134 -12.19 -5.86 3.47
N ASN A 135 -12.22 -4.54 3.48
CA ASN A 135 -12.73 -3.76 2.35
C ASN A 135 -11.96 -4.05 1.07
N LEU A 136 -10.64 -4.23 1.18
CA LEU A 136 -9.80 -4.56 0.02
C LEU A 136 -10.05 -5.98 -0.47
N MET A 137 -10.16 -6.94 0.43
CA MET A 137 -10.30 -8.36 0.06
C MET A 137 -11.68 -8.69 -0.50
N THR A 138 -12.71 -7.95 -0.13
CA THR A 138 -14.08 -8.14 -0.64
C THR A 138 -14.36 -7.33 -1.91
N ARG A 139 -13.41 -6.53 -2.36
CA ARG A 139 -13.55 -5.72 -3.56
C ARG A 139 -13.62 -6.62 -4.80
N ASP A 140 -14.45 -6.21 -5.78
CA ASP A 140 -14.59 -6.91 -7.05
C ASP A 140 -13.24 -6.90 -7.81
N LEU A 141 -12.74 -8.08 -8.17
CA LEU A 141 -11.52 -8.24 -8.94
C LEU A 141 -11.60 -7.64 -10.33
N LYS A 142 -12.79 -7.48 -10.88
CA LYS A 142 -13.02 -6.93 -12.21
C LYS A 142 -12.41 -5.54 -12.35
N SER A 143 -12.39 -4.75 -11.29
CA SER A 143 -11.81 -3.41 -11.30
C SER A 143 -10.29 -3.39 -11.31
N GLU A 144 -9.64 -4.54 -11.15
CA GLU A 144 -8.18 -4.65 -11.12
C GLU A 144 -7.56 -4.83 -12.52
N HIS A 145 -8.36 -5.00 -13.54
CA HIS A 145 -7.89 -5.23 -14.92
C HIS A 145 -7.86 -3.98 -15.81
#